data_cc1dae76612b9cc024c5f574c044c767
#
_entry.id   cc1dae76612b9cc024c5f574c044c767
#
_cell.length_a   1.000
_cell.length_b   1.000
_cell.length_c   1.000
_cell.angle_alpha   90.00
_cell.angle_beta   90.00
_cell.angle_gamma   90.00
#
_symmetry.space_group_name_H-M   'P 1'
#
loop_
_entity.id
_entity.type
_entity.pdbx_description
1 polymer ?
#
loop_
_entity_poly.entity_id
_entity_poly.type
_entity_poly.pdbx_seq_one_letter_code
_entity_poly.pdbx_strand_id
1 'polypeptide(L)'
;MRIRYLIRCFSALLKMSVTRLWAYRTDFWMSLLLSGITLSADLLGLWFVASRTSVLAGWSAQGLVFLLGTHFIVLGVIEVALYPSTVRFIEGIHDGSADLILLNPGPRLFLIGLSEVAFGPLTHVLLGAGITIATWLNAGGGLLRLAHYVVALALGIGTLAAWCYLIAGLGMMMRRGKGVLIVANQILETVGRWPLGLHALPLQIVLTFVVPVGLAITVPANSFFESGQLALLAVSFAGSVLLAIGTWRMAVRSYIGAQS
;
A
#
# COMPACT_ATOMS: atom_id res chain seq x y z
N MET A 1 -20.68 18.70 13.12
CA MET A 1 -19.47 19.58 13.04
C MET A 1 -18.22 18.85 12.53
N ARG A 2 -17.90 17.63 13.00
CA ARG A 2 -16.68 16.87 12.60
C ARG A 2 -16.56 16.55 11.10
N ILE A 3 -17.64 16.15 10.41
CA ILE A 3 -17.59 15.77 8.98
C ILE A 3 -17.26 16.97 8.09
N ARG A 4 -17.86 18.16 8.33
CA ARG A 4 -17.55 19.38 7.56
C ARG A 4 -16.11 19.86 7.75
N TYR A 5 -15.53 19.67 8.93
CA TYR A 5 -14.12 19.93 9.20
C TYR A 5 -13.22 18.99 8.41
N LEU A 6 -13.49 17.67 8.42
CA LEU A 6 -12.75 16.67 7.66
C LEU A 6 -12.78 16.95 6.15
N ILE A 7 -13.95 17.30 5.61
CA ILE A 7 -14.09 17.65 4.18
C ILE A 7 -13.26 18.91 3.85
N ARG A 8 -13.25 19.92 4.72
CA ARG A 8 -12.43 21.13 4.52
C ARG A 8 -10.93 20.83 4.61
N CYS A 9 -10.49 20.04 5.58
CA CYS A 9 -9.09 19.62 5.67
C CYS A 9 -8.69 18.81 4.43
N PHE A 10 -9.50 17.85 4.01
CA PHE A 10 -9.26 17.06 2.82
C PHE A 10 -9.22 17.91 1.53
N SER A 11 -10.18 18.85 1.36
CA SER A 11 -10.18 19.74 0.20
C SER A 11 -8.99 20.71 0.20
N ALA A 12 -8.53 21.17 1.36
CA ALA A 12 -7.32 22.00 1.46
C ALA A 12 -6.06 21.21 1.12
N LEU A 13 -5.93 19.98 1.63
CA LEU A 13 -4.83 19.07 1.29
C LEU A 13 -4.84 18.72 -0.20
N LEU A 14 -5.99 18.38 -0.78
CA LEU A 14 -6.11 18.15 -2.22
C LEU A 14 -5.71 19.39 -3.04
N LYS A 15 -6.18 20.58 -2.65
CA LYS A 15 -5.82 21.81 -3.35
C LYS A 15 -4.33 22.12 -3.30
N MET A 16 -3.70 21.98 -2.14
CA MET A 16 -2.25 22.09 -2.00
C MET A 16 -1.51 21.04 -2.85
N SER A 17 -2.02 19.82 -2.86
CA SER A 17 -1.48 18.70 -3.61
C SER A 17 -1.57 18.94 -5.11
N VAL A 18 -2.73 19.40 -5.63
CA VAL A 18 -2.90 19.74 -7.05
C VAL A 18 -1.98 20.91 -7.47
N THR A 19 -1.82 21.91 -6.60
CA THR A 19 -0.90 23.03 -6.87
C THR A 19 0.55 22.55 -6.98
N ARG A 20 0.96 21.60 -6.14
CA ARG A 20 2.28 20.94 -6.23
C ARG A 20 2.44 20.14 -7.53
N LEU A 21 1.41 19.43 -8.01
CA LEU A 21 1.44 18.72 -9.30
C LEU A 21 1.80 19.66 -10.46
N TRP A 22 1.20 20.83 -10.50
CA TRP A 22 1.49 21.83 -11.55
C TRP A 22 2.90 22.39 -11.43
N ALA A 23 3.39 22.58 -10.22
CA ALA A 23 4.75 23.06 -9.96
C ALA A 23 5.82 22.01 -10.32
N TYR A 24 5.54 20.72 -10.11
CA TYR A 24 6.48 19.59 -10.32
C TYR A 24 6.05 18.67 -11.47
N ARG A 25 5.50 19.23 -12.55
CA ARG A 25 5.07 18.46 -13.72
C ARG A 25 6.17 17.61 -14.38
N THR A 26 7.42 18.08 -14.34
CA THR A 26 8.58 17.33 -14.82
C THR A 26 8.81 16.05 -14.03
N ASP A 27 8.64 16.12 -12.72
CA ASP A 27 8.77 14.97 -11.80
C ASP A 27 7.73 13.88 -12.11
N PHE A 28 6.49 14.28 -12.41
CA PHE A 28 5.44 13.37 -12.85
C PHE A 28 5.80 12.64 -14.16
N TRP A 29 6.30 13.37 -15.17
CA TRP A 29 6.67 12.78 -16.43
C TRP A 29 7.88 11.84 -16.31
N MET A 30 8.88 12.21 -15.49
CA MET A 30 10.01 11.35 -15.19
C MET A 30 9.57 10.09 -14.45
N SER A 31 8.68 10.22 -13.48
CA SER A 31 8.09 9.07 -12.77
C SER A 31 7.30 8.15 -13.71
N LEU A 32 6.53 8.73 -14.64
CA LEU A 32 5.80 7.95 -15.65
C LEU A 32 6.76 7.15 -16.55
N LEU A 33 7.82 7.79 -17.01
CA LEU A 33 8.84 7.14 -17.86
C LEU A 33 9.54 6.00 -17.09
N LEU A 34 9.98 6.25 -15.86
CA LEU A 34 10.63 5.24 -15.02
C LEU A 34 9.68 4.08 -14.69
N SER A 35 8.43 4.39 -14.31
CA SER A 35 7.41 3.36 -14.06
C SER A 35 7.11 2.53 -15.32
N GLY A 36 7.06 3.17 -16.48
CA GLY A 36 6.88 2.50 -17.76
C GLY A 36 8.05 1.57 -18.10
N ILE A 37 9.29 1.99 -17.85
CA ILE A 37 10.50 1.15 -18.04
C ILE A 37 10.45 -0.05 -17.09
N THR A 38 10.16 0.17 -15.79
CA THR A 38 10.06 -0.90 -14.80
C THR A 38 8.98 -1.90 -15.17
N LEU A 39 7.79 -1.41 -15.55
CA LEU A 39 6.69 -2.27 -15.99
C LEU A 39 7.07 -3.08 -17.23
N SER A 40 7.73 -2.45 -18.21
CA SER A 40 8.17 -3.14 -19.43
C SER A 40 9.18 -4.24 -19.11
N ALA A 41 10.12 -3.98 -18.22
CA ALA A 41 11.10 -4.97 -17.75
C ALA A 41 10.41 -6.14 -17.03
N ASP A 42 9.44 -5.86 -16.16
CA ASP A 42 8.68 -6.88 -15.44
C ASP A 42 7.82 -7.73 -16.41
N LEU A 43 7.16 -7.11 -17.38
CA LEU A 43 6.39 -7.83 -18.41
C LEU A 43 7.29 -8.69 -19.30
N LEU A 44 8.46 -8.19 -19.69
CA LEU A 44 9.45 -8.97 -20.45
C LEU A 44 9.95 -10.17 -19.62
N GLY A 45 10.23 -9.96 -18.35
CA GLY A 45 10.60 -11.03 -17.41
C GLY A 45 9.50 -12.10 -17.29
N LEU A 46 8.25 -11.67 -17.13
CA LEU A 46 7.09 -12.57 -17.09
C LEU A 46 6.91 -13.32 -18.43
N TRP A 47 7.05 -12.62 -19.57
CA TRP A 47 6.95 -13.26 -20.88
C TRP A 47 8.05 -14.30 -21.07
N PHE A 48 9.29 -14.00 -20.68
CA PHE A 48 10.41 -14.94 -20.77
C PHE A 48 10.14 -16.20 -19.93
N VAL A 49 9.64 -16.04 -18.69
CA VAL A 49 9.29 -17.18 -17.83
C VAL A 49 8.09 -17.96 -18.39
N ALA A 50 7.03 -17.27 -18.81
CA ALA A 50 5.84 -17.91 -19.40
C ALA A 50 6.12 -18.65 -20.72
N SER A 51 7.13 -18.22 -21.49
CA SER A 51 7.56 -18.93 -22.70
C SER A 51 8.25 -20.28 -22.42
N ARG A 52 8.69 -20.50 -21.15
CA ARG A 52 9.37 -21.72 -20.74
C ARG A 52 8.52 -22.65 -19.90
N THR A 53 7.48 -22.09 -19.23
CA THR A 53 6.60 -22.85 -18.33
C THR A 53 5.16 -22.39 -18.52
N SER A 54 4.22 -23.33 -18.68
CA SER A 54 2.81 -23.04 -18.82
C SER A 54 2.16 -22.58 -17.51
N VAL A 55 2.71 -22.97 -16.36
CA VAL A 55 2.22 -22.66 -15.01
C VAL A 55 3.39 -22.38 -14.10
N LEU A 56 3.38 -21.25 -13.40
CA LEU A 56 4.39 -20.87 -12.43
C LEU A 56 3.78 -20.77 -11.03
N ALA A 57 4.17 -21.64 -10.11
CA ALA A 57 3.62 -21.72 -8.75
C ALA A 57 2.07 -21.76 -8.70
N GLY A 58 1.44 -22.47 -9.65
CA GLY A 58 -0.02 -22.55 -9.76
C GLY A 58 -0.71 -21.42 -10.55
N TRP A 59 0.06 -20.42 -11.01
CA TRP A 59 -0.48 -19.27 -11.77
C TRP A 59 -0.31 -19.45 -13.27
N SER A 60 -1.37 -19.15 -14.02
CA SER A 60 -1.31 -19.01 -15.47
C SER A 60 -0.59 -17.71 -15.86
N ALA A 61 -0.11 -17.61 -17.11
CA ALA A 61 0.48 -16.37 -17.62
C ALA A 61 -0.44 -15.15 -17.46
N GLN A 62 -1.73 -15.32 -17.73
CA GLN A 62 -2.74 -14.27 -17.53
C GLN A 62 -2.89 -13.88 -16.05
N GLY A 63 -2.87 -14.87 -15.15
CA GLY A 63 -2.91 -14.63 -13.71
C GLY A 63 -1.70 -13.86 -13.20
N LEU A 64 -0.50 -14.14 -13.73
CA LEU A 64 0.72 -13.42 -13.38
C LEU A 64 0.69 -11.96 -13.86
N VAL A 65 0.17 -11.69 -15.04
CA VAL A 65 -0.02 -10.31 -15.54
C VAL A 65 -1.03 -9.57 -14.67
N PHE A 66 -2.11 -10.22 -14.26
CA PHE A 66 -3.10 -9.65 -13.34
C PHE A 66 -2.51 -9.35 -11.95
N LEU A 67 -1.68 -10.28 -11.43
CA LEU A 67 -0.95 -10.10 -10.18
C LEU A 67 -0.02 -8.89 -10.26
N LEU A 68 0.73 -8.73 -11.37
CA LEU A 68 1.61 -7.59 -11.60
C LEU A 68 0.83 -6.27 -11.63
N GLY A 69 -0.30 -6.22 -12.32
CA GLY A 69 -1.19 -5.06 -12.30
C GLY A 69 -1.70 -4.72 -10.89
N THR A 70 -2.08 -5.74 -10.12
CA THR A 70 -2.49 -5.60 -8.72
C THR A 70 -1.34 -5.07 -7.86
N HIS A 71 -0.11 -5.58 -8.05
CA HIS A 71 1.09 -5.08 -7.38
C HIS A 71 1.30 -3.58 -7.64
N PHE A 72 1.24 -3.15 -8.91
CA PHE A 72 1.40 -1.73 -9.26
C PHE A 72 0.32 -0.84 -8.63
N ILE A 73 -0.94 -1.28 -8.56
CA ILE A 73 -2.00 -0.53 -7.89
C ILE A 73 -1.69 -0.38 -6.39
N VAL A 74 -1.38 -1.49 -5.72
CA VAL A 74 -1.12 -1.50 -4.27
C VAL A 74 0.11 -0.67 -3.94
N LEU A 75 1.21 -0.86 -4.66
CA LEU A 75 2.46 -0.10 -4.50
C LEU A 75 2.18 1.39 -4.66
N GLY A 76 1.54 1.78 -5.77
CA GLY A 76 1.24 3.18 -6.06
C GLY A 76 0.35 3.83 -4.99
N VAL A 77 -0.68 3.14 -4.49
CA VAL A 77 -1.55 3.68 -3.42
C VAL A 77 -0.76 3.89 -2.12
N ILE A 78 0.10 2.94 -1.76
CA ILE A 78 0.94 3.07 -0.56
C ILE A 78 1.92 4.23 -0.71
N GLU A 79 2.59 4.34 -1.85
CA GLU A 79 3.63 5.35 -2.10
C GLU A 79 3.07 6.76 -2.37
N VAL A 80 1.81 6.88 -2.82
CA VAL A 80 1.18 8.19 -3.02
C VAL A 80 0.95 8.92 -1.70
N ALA A 81 0.50 8.24 -0.66
CA ALA A 81 0.08 8.89 0.58
C ALA A 81 0.61 8.24 1.85
N LEU A 82 0.45 6.94 2.01
CA LEU A 82 0.69 6.27 3.29
C LEU A 82 2.18 6.23 3.66
N TYR A 83 3.04 5.85 2.72
CA TYR A 83 4.48 5.77 2.95
C TYR A 83 5.09 7.14 3.26
N PRO A 84 4.96 8.20 2.40
CA PRO A 84 5.57 9.50 2.67
C PRO A 84 5.01 10.14 3.93
N SER A 85 3.70 10.02 4.16
CA SER A 85 3.06 10.55 5.37
C SER A 85 3.56 9.88 6.65
N THR A 86 3.79 8.57 6.62
CA THR A 86 4.32 7.82 7.77
C THR A 86 5.77 8.17 8.02
N VAL A 87 6.60 8.30 6.96
CA VAL A 87 8.00 8.77 7.07
C VAL A 87 8.04 10.14 7.74
N ARG A 88 7.27 11.10 7.20
CA ARG A 88 7.20 12.47 7.74
C ARG A 88 6.76 12.49 9.21
N PHE A 89 5.79 11.67 9.58
CA PHE A 89 5.35 11.57 10.97
C PHE A 89 6.46 11.05 11.89
N ILE A 90 7.18 9.98 11.48
CA ILE A 90 8.28 9.42 12.26
C ILE A 90 9.44 10.42 12.37
N GLU A 91 9.75 11.17 11.32
CA GLU A 91 10.74 12.26 11.37
C GLU A 91 10.30 13.37 12.32
N GLY A 92 9.02 13.74 12.24
CA GLY A 92 8.40 14.74 13.10
C GLY A 92 8.42 14.42 14.60
N ILE A 93 8.53 13.15 14.96
CA ILE A 93 8.74 12.74 16.36
C ILE A 93 10.12 13.19 16.86
N HIS A 94 11.13 13.18 16.00
CA HIS A 94 12.51 13.53 16.37
C HIS A 94 12.75 15.04 16.40
N ASP A 95 12.07 15.81 15.55
CA ASP A 95 12.20 17.27 15.46
C ASP A 95 11.08 18.03 16.22
N GLY A 96 10.15 17.30 16.87
CA GLY A 96 9.03 17.87 17.63
C GLY A 96 7.85 18.33 16.79
N SER A 97 7.92 18.29 15.45
CA SER A 97 6.81 18.74 14.59
C SER A 97 5.59 17.82 14.66
N ALA A 98 5.75 16.55 15.07
CA ALA A 98 4.66 15.62 15.30
C ALA A 98 3.72 16.07 16.42
N ASP A 99 4.17 16.87 17.38
CA ASP A 99 3.36 17.40 18.49
C ASP A 99 2.15 18.20 17.98
N LEU A 100 2.32 18.94 16.89
CA LEU A 100 1.22 19.68 16.26
C LEU A 100 0.10 18.75 15.76
N ILE A 101 0.45 17.55 15.31
CA ILE A 101 -0.51 16.54 14.86
C ILE A 101 -1.15 15.87 16.08
N LEU A 102 -0.36 15.57 17.11
CA LEU A 102 -0.82 14.90 18.34
C LEU A 102 -1.72 15.79 19.21
N LEU A 103 -1.51 17.11 19.20
CA LEU A 103 -2.35 18.10 19.90
C LEU A 103 -3.63 18.44 19.16
N ASN A 104 -3.73 18.10 17.86
CA ASN A 104 -4.92 18.39 17.08
C ASN A 104 -6.11 17.54 17.55
N PRO A 105 -7.29 18.14 17.83
CA PRO A 105 -8.48 17.43 18.28
C PRO A 105 -9.16 16.59 17.18
N GLY A 106 -8.65 16.63 15.95
CA GLY A 106 -9.12 15.85 14.81
C GLY A 106 -8.78 14.36 14.90
N PRO A 107 -9.23 13.55 13.93
CA PRO A 107 -8.86 12.14 13.83
C PRO A 107 -7.37 12.02 13.44
N ARG A 108 -6.53 11.86 14.44
CA ARG A 108 -5.06 11.89 14.35
C ARG A 108 -4.53 10.95 13.28
N LEU A 109 -5.02 9.72 13.22
CA LEU A 109 -4.59 8.73 12.21
C LEU A 109 -4.89 9.20 10.77
N PHE A 110 -6.02 9.85 10.55
CA PHE A 110 -6.36 10.42 9.24
C PHE A 110 -5.42 11.59 8.87
N LEU A 111 -5.11 12.46 9.83
CA LEU A 111 -4.18 13.57 9.61
C LEU A 111 -2.77 13.08 9.33
N ILE A 112 -2.32 12.00 9.99
CA ILE A 112 -1.03 11.37 9.71
C ILE A 112 -1.02 10.79 8.30
N GLY A 113 -2.02 10.01 7.90
CA GLY A 113 -2.05 9.32 6.62
C GLY A 113 -2.15 10.21 5.38
N LEU A 114 -2.47 11.50 5.56
CA LEU A 114 -2.63 12.48 4.47
C LEU A 114 -1.75 13.71 4.66
N SER A 115 -0.78 13.67 5.58
CA SER A 115 0.11 14.81 5.87
C SER A 115 1.04 15.13 4.72
N GLU A 116 1.38 14.14 3.90
CA GLU A 116 2.20 14.29 2.71
C GLU A 116 1.68 13.42 1.57
N VAL A 117 1.62 13.97 0.36
CA VAL A 117 1.17 13.26 -0.83
C VAL A 117 2.23 13.41 -1.92
N ALA A 118 2.76 12.27 -2.38
CA ALA A 118 3.67 12.17 -3.51
C ALA A 118 2.88 11.81 -4.78
N PHE A 119 3.02 12.59 -5.84
CA PHE A 119 2.23 12.38 -7.07
C PHE A 119 2.92 11.48 -8.09
N GLY A 120 4.25 11.37 -8.06
CA GLY A 120 4.99 10.50 -8.96
C GLY A 120 4.42 9.08 -8.99
N PRO A 121 4.23 8.42 -7.83
CA PRO A 121 3.72 7.04 -7.78
C PRO A 121 2.27 6.85 -8.26
N LEU A 122 1.52 7.93 -8.52
CA LEU A 122 0.21 7.81 -9.17
C LEU A 122 0.30 7.12 -10.54
N THR A 123 1.46 7.22 -11.18
CA THR A 123 1.78 6.51 -12.44
C THR A 123 1.72 4.99 -12.26
N HIS A 124 2.16 4.46 -11.13
CA HIS A 124 2.01 3.03 -10.81
C HIS A 124 0.54 2.64 -10.74
N VAL A 125 -0.31 3.44 -10.08
CA VAL A 125 -1.75 3.17 -10.00
C VAL A 125 -2.39 3.16 -11.38
N LEU A 126 -2.06 4.13 -12.24
CA LEU A 126 -2.61 4.23 -13.59
C LEU A 126 -2.19 3.05 -14.47
N LEU A 127 -0.90 2.70 -14.47
CA LEU A 127 -0.38 1.57 -15.23
C LEU A 127 -0.94 0.24 -14.72
N GLY A 128 -0.98 0.06 -13.40
CA GLY A 128 -1.56 -1.13 -12.78
C GLY A 128 -3.05 -1.28 -13.07
N ALA A 129 -3.82 -0.20 -13.00
CA ALA A 129 -5.25 -0.21 -13.37
C ALA A 129 -5.45 -0.55 -14.85
N GLY A 130 -4.62 -0.01 -15.75
CA GLY A 130 -4.66 -0.33 -17.17
C GLY A 130 -4.46 -1.82 -17.42
N ILE A 131 -3.45 -2.44 -16.80
CA ILE A 131 -3.17 -3.87 -16.93
C ILE A 131 -4.31 -4.73 -16.36
N THR A 132 -4.79 -4.42 -15.16
CA THR A 132 -5.87 -5.20 -14.53
C THR A 132 -7.16 -5.10 -15.33
N ILE A 133 -7.51 -3.93 -15.86
CA ILE A 133 -8.69 -3.74 -16.72
C ILE A 133 -8.52 -4.51 -18.04
N ALA A 134 -7.37 -4.41 -18.70
CA ALA A 134 -7.10 -5.15 -19.93
C ALA A 134 -7.18 -6.67 -19.72
N THR A 135 -6.62 -7.16 -18.62
CA THR A 135 -6.67 -8.59 -18.26
C THR A 135 -8.08 -9.03 -17.92
N TRP A 136 -8.86 -8.21 -17.21
CA TRP A 136 -10.26 -8.48 -16.88
C TRP A 136 -11.14 -8.59 -18.13
N LEU A 137 -10.97 -7.68 -19.09
CA LEU A 137 -11.71 -7.73 -20.37
C LEU A 137 -11.38 -9.00 -21.14
N ASN A 138 -10.11 -9.40 -21.21
CA ASN A 138 -9.66 -10.62 -21.88
C ASN A 138 -10.12 -11.90 -21.17
N ALA A 139 -10.39 -11.84 -19.86
CA ALA A 139 -10.88 -12.98 -19.06
C ALA A 139 -12.41 -13.16 -19.12
N GLY A 140 -13.11 -12.43 -19.99
CA GLY A 140 -14.57 -12.53 -20.15
C GLY A 140 -15.40 -11.60 -19.24
N GLY A 141 -14.78 -10.61 -18.58
CA GLY A 141 -15.43 -9.41 -18.04
C GLY A 141 -16.56 -9.60 -17.04
N GLY A 142 -16.53 -10.58 -16.13
CA GLY A 142 -17.58 -10.80 -15.15
C GLY A 142 -17.66 -9.70 -14.09
N LEU A 143 -18.80 -8.97 -14.00
CA LEU A 143 -18.97 -7.87 -13.03
C LEU A 143 -18.86 -8.36 -11.57
N LEU A 144 -19.37 -9.55 -11.26
CA LEU A 144 -19.27 -10.14 -9.93
C LEU A 144 -17.81 -10.42 -9.53
N ARG A 145 -17.00 -10.95 -10.46
CA ARG A 145 -15.56 -11.18 -10.23
C ARG A 145 -14.81 -9.87 -9.99
N LEU A 146 -15.14 -8.82 -10.77
CA LEU A 146 -14.58 -7.49 -10.56
C LEU A 146 -14.97 -6.94 -9.19
N ALA A 147 -16.21 -7.07 -8.76
CA ALA A 147 -16.65 -6.63 -7.45
C ALA A 147 -15.91 -7.36 -6.31
N HIS A 148 -15.76 -8.69 -6.42
CA HIS A 148 -14.95 -9.46 -5.46
C HIS A 148 -13.49 -8.97 -5.41
N TYR A 149 -12.87 -8.76 -6.58
CA TYR A 149 -11.51 -8.24 -6.66
C TYR A 149 -11.37 -6.85 -6.02
N VAL A 150 -12.28 -5.92 -6.32
CA VAL A 150 -12.23 -4.55 -5.76
C VAL A 150 -12.37 -4.57 -4.24
N VAL A 151 -13.27 -5.41 -3.70
CA VAL A 151 -13.41 -5.57 -2.24
C VAL A 151 -12.14 -6.19 -1.64
N ALA A 152 -11.60 -7.23 -2.27
CA ALA A 152 -10.36 -7.88 -1.82
C ALA A 152 -9.18 -6.90 -1.86
N LEU A 153 -9.06 -6.11 -2.93
CA LEU A 153 -8.03 -5.08 -3.10
C LEU A 153 -8.14 -4.00 -2.01
N ALA A 154 -9.36 -3.54 -1.73
CA ALA A 154 -9.59 -2.55 -0.68
C ALA A 154 -9.21 -3.09 0.72
N LEU A 155 -9.53 -4.35 1.03
CA LEU A 155 -9.13 -5.00 2.27
C LEU A 155 -7.61 -5.19 2.35
N GLY A 156 -6.96 -5.58 1.25
CA GLY A 156 -5.51 -5.73 1.16
C GLY A 156 -4.77 -4.41 1.38
N ILE A 157 -5.17 -3.35 0.67
CA ILE A 157 -4.64 -1.98 0.87
C ILE A 157 -4.88 -1.51 2.31
N GLY A 158 -6.08 -1.75 2.84
CA GLY A 158 -6.41 -1.43 4.22
C GLY A 158 -5.52 -2.14 5.24
N THR A 159 -5.15 -3.40 4.98
CA THR A 159 -4.22 -4.17 5.81
C THR A 159 -2.83 -3.54 5.82
N LEU A 160 -2.29 -3.15 4.66
CA LEU A 160 -1.01 -2.43 4.58
C LEU A 160 -1.09 -1.04 5.22
N ALA A 161 -2.21 -0.33 5.05
CA ALA A 161 -2.41 0.95 5.72
C ALA A 161 -2.38 0.80 7.24
N ALA A 162 -3.10 -0.18 7.78
CA ALA A 162 -3.08 -0.47 9.22
C ALA A 162 -1.66 -0.83 9.69
N TRP A 163 -0.90 -1.55 8.87
CA TRP A 163 0.48 -1.90 9.15
C TRP A 163 1.43 -0.67 9.13
N CYS A 164 1.26 0.29 8.20
CA CYS A 164 1.98 1.56 8.23
C CYS A 164 1.71 2.33 9.54
N TYR A 165 0.46 2.37 10.01
CA TYR A 165 0.12 2.99 11.29
C TYR A 165 0.67 2.23 12.49
N LEU A 166 0.77 0.90 12.41
CA LEU A 166 1.44 0.10 13.42
C LEU A 166 2.92 0.50 13.54
N ILE A 167 3.62 0.62 12.40
CA ILE A 167 5.02 1.08 12.38
C ILE A 167 5.14 2.51 12.87
N ALA A 168 4.21 3.41 12.51
CA ALA A 168 4.19 4.77 13.04
C ALA A 168 4.10 4.77 14.58
N GLY A 169 3.22 3.94 15.15
CA GLY A 169 3.10 3.76 16.60
C GLY A 169 4.38 3.20 17.23
N LEU A 170 4.97 2.16 16.63
CA LEU A 170 6.25 1.61 17.08
C LEU A 170 7.39 2.64 16.94
N GLY A 171 7.37 3.46 15.89
CA GLY A 171 8.33 4.53 15.66
C GLY A 171 8.34 5.59 16.76
N MET A 172 7.19 5.84 17.41
CA MET A 172 7.11 6.70 18.61
C MET A 172 7.84 6.09 19.82
N MET A 173 7.86 4.75 19.90
CA MET A 173 8.50 4.04 21.02
C MET A 173 9.97 3.71 20.74
N MET A 174 10.36 3.62 19.47
CA MET A 174 11.68 3.18 19.01
C MET A 174 12.35 4.25 18.17
N ARG A 175 13.61 4.60 18.47
CA ARG A 175 14.39 5.60 17.69
C ARG A 175 14.68 5.19 16.22
N ARG A 176 14.31 3.99 15.79
CA ARG A 176 14.66 3.41 14.46
C ARG A 176 13.46 3.07 13.57
N GLY A 177 12.28 3.58 13.85
CA GLY A 177 11.04 3.27 13.11
C GLY A 177 11.12 3.57 11.61
N LYS A 178 11.84 4.62 11.20
CA LYS A 178 12.04 4.97 9.77
C LYS A 178 12.76 3.86 8.99
N GLY A 179 13.80 3.24 9.56
CA GLY A 179 14.53 2.15 8.89
C GLY A 179 13.65 0.93 8.62
N VAL A 180 12.77 0.57 9.57
CA VAL A 180 11.82 -0.53 9.39
C VAL A 180 10.85 -0.25 8.24
N LEU A 181 10.34 0.98 8.15
CA LEU A 181 9.41 1.37 7.09
C LEU A 181 10.08 1.35 5.70
N ILE A 182 11.33 1.82 5.59
CA ILE A 182 12.10 1.77 4.34
C ILE A 182 12.29 0.33 3.87
N VAL A 183 12.74 -0.56 4.75
CA VAL A 183 12.94 -1.98 4.43
C VAL A 183 11.63 -2.63 4.00
N ALA A 184 10.54 -2.31 4.68
CA ALA A 184 9.23 -2.84 4.33
C ALA A 184 8.73 -2.37 2.97
N ASN A 185 8.94 -1.10 2.60
CA ASN A 185 8.62 -0.61 1.27
C ASN A 185 9.47 -1.29 0.20
N GLN A 186 10.77 -1.49 0.43
CA GLN A 186 11.63 -2.24 -0.49
C GLN A 186 11.19 -3.70 -0.68
N ILE A 187 10.72 -4.35 0.38
CA ILE A 187 10.13 -5.69 0.27
C ILE A 187 8.86 -5.65 -0.59
N LEU A 188 7.99 -4.67 -0.38
CA LEU A 188 6.77 -4.48 -1.18
C LEU A 188 7.11 -4.30 -2.67
N GLU A 189 8.05 -3.42 -2.99
CA GLU A 189 8.51 -3.17 -4.35
C GLU A 189 9.11 -4.40 -5.04
N THR A 190 9.97 -5.13 -4.33
CA THR A 190 10.79 -6.19 -4.94
C THR A 190 10.05 -7.52 -4.97
N VAL A 191 9.42 -7.89 -3.87
CA VAL A 191 8.81 -9.22 -3.68
C VAL A 191 7.36 -9.25 -4.13
N GLY A 192 6.64 -8.15 -3.97
CA GLY A 192 5.21 -8.06 -4.26
C GLY A 192 4.83 -8.33 -5.73
N ARG A 193 5.77 -8.20 -6.66
CA ARG A 193 5.57 -8.49 -8.09
C ARG A 193 5.49 -9.99 -8.43
N TRP A 194 5.91 -10.87 -7.51
CA TRP A 194 5.96 -12.31 -7.70
C TRP A 194 4.94 -13.04 -6.83
N PRO A 195 4.37 -14.17 -7.30
CA PRO A 195 3.47 -14.98 -6.48
C PRO A 195 4.15 -15.45 -5.20
N LEU A 196 3.43 -15.39 -4.08
CA LEU A 196 3.94 -15.81 -2.78
C LEU A 196 4.47 -17.26 -2.78
N GLY A 197 3.83 -18.14 -3.56
CA GLY A 197 4.21 -19.56 -3.68
C GLY A 197 5.58 -19.83 -4.31
N LEU A 198 6.26 -18.82 -4.90
CA LEU A 198 7.63 -18.96 -5.39
C LEU A 198 8.68 -18.89 -4.28
N HIS A 199 8.32 -18.38 -3.13
CA HIS A 199 9.25 -18.19 -2.03
C HIS A 199 9.28 -19.40 -1.11
N ALA A 200 10.42 -19.61 -0.41
CA ALA A 200 10.53 -20.66 0.60
C ALA A 200 9.52 -20.43 1.74
N LEU A 201 9.00 -21.50 2.34
CA LEU A 201 7.96 -21.45 3.36
C LEU A 201 8.22 -20.43 4.50
N PRO A 202 9.44 -20.33 5.08
CA PRO A 202 9.70 -19.32 6.11
C PRO A 202 9.49 -17.88 5.61
N LEU A 203 9.89 -17.60 4.35
CA LEU A 203 9.70 -16.29 3.75
C LEU A 203 8.22 -16.02 3.46
N GLN A 204 7.44 -17.01 3.02
CA GLN A 204 5.99 -16.88 2.86
C GLN A 204 5.31 -16.48 4.17
N ILE A 205 5.71 -17.05 5.29
CA ILE A 205 5.20 -16.71 6.64
C ILE A 205 5.51 -15.23 6.97
N VAL A 206 6.76 -14.82 6.76
CA VAL A 206 7.17 -13.42 6.98
C VAL A 206 6.37 -12.46 6.08
N LEU A 207 6.23 -12.77 4.78
CA LEU A 207 5.52 -11.96 3.79
C LEU A 207 3.98 -11.97 3.97
N THR A 208 3.47 -12.83 4.83
CA THR A 208 2.04 -12.89 5.13
C THR A 208 1.72 -12.21 6.46
N PHE A 209 2.55 -12.40 7.49
CA PHE A 209 2.23 -11.98 8.86
C PHE A 209 3.09 -10.82 9.38
N VAL A 210 4.35 -10.69 8.93
CA VAL A 210 5.25 -9.64 9.39
C VAL A 210 5.20 -8.42 8.47
N VAL A 211 5.29 -8.62 7.15
CA VAL A 211 5.06 -7.58 6.14
C VAL A 211 3.97 -8.11 5.22
N PRO A 212 2.68 -7.78 5.41
CA PRO A 212 1.55 -8.49 4.82
C PRO A 212 1.38 -8.27 3.31
N VAL A 213 2.48 -8.42 2.54
CA VAL A 213 2.52 -8.28 1.07
C VAL A 213 1.65 -9.34 0.40
N GLY A 214 1.73 -10.58 0.88
CA GLY A 214 0.92 -11.69 0.35
C GLY A 214 -0.58 -11.42 0.49
N LEU A 215 -1.02 -10.92 1.65
CA LEU A 215 -2.42 -10.56 1.91
C LEU A 215 -2.86 -9.33 1.09
N ALA A 216 -1.96 -8.41 0.79
CA ALA A 216 -2.31 -7.19 0.09
C ALA A 216 -2.30 -7.33 -1.44
N ILE A 217 -1.53 -8.26 -2.00
CA ILE A 217 -1.31 -8.38 -3.44
C ILE A 217 -1.75 -9.77 -3.94
N THR A 218 -1.14 -10.85 -3.41
CA THR A 218 -1.37 -12.20 -3.94
C THR A 218 -2.81 -12.67 -3.71
N VAL A 219 -3.36 -12.44 -2.52
CA VAL A 219 -4.72 -12.87 -2.19
C VAL A 219 -5.79 -12.07 -2.98
N PRO A 220 -5.73 -10.72 -3.07
CA PRO A 220 -6.63 -9.99 -3.96
C PRO A 220 -6.54 -10.40 -5.43
N ALA A 221 -5.33 -10.60 -5.96
CA ALA A 221 -5.16 -11.05 -7.33
C ALA A 221 -5.77 -12.44 -7.55
N ASN A 222 -5.62 -13.37 -6.60
CA ASN A 222 -6.21 -14.70 -6.66
C ASN A 222 -7.74 -14.67 -6.52
N SER A 223 -8.31 -13.74 -5.75
CA SER A 223 -9.75 -13.61 -5.54
C SER A 223 -10.53 -13.29 -6.82
N PHE A 224 -9.84 -12.81 -7.86
CA PHE A 224 -10.42 -12.62 -9.18
C PHE A 224 -10.73 -13.96 -9.88
N PHE A 225 -9.90 -14.97 -9.64
CA PHE A 225 -10.02 -16.30 -10.24
C PHE A 225 -10.77 -17.28 -9.33
N GLU A 226 -10.63 -17.14 -8.00
CA GLU A 226 -11.19 -18.03 -6.97
C GLU A 226 -11.93 -17.24 -5.88
N SER A 227 -13.23 -17.47 -5.75
CA SER A 227 -14.08 -16.77 -4.77
C SER A 227 -14.09 -17.49 -3.41
N GLY A 228 -13.11 -17.30 -2.57
CA GLY A 228 -13.14 -17.94 -1.23
C GLY A 228 -12.32 -17.22 -0.17
N GLN A 229 -11.53 -16.25 -0.55
CA GLN A 229 -10.50 -15.68 0.33
C GLN A 229 -10.88 -14.34 1.00
N LEU A 230 -12.10 -13.82 0.72
CA LEU A 230 -12.56 -12.55 1.30
C LEU A 230 -12.66 -12.60 2.84
N ALA A 231 -13.10 -13.73 3.40
CA ALA A 231 -13.17 -13.89 4.84
C ALA A 231 -11.79 -13.80 5.50
N LEU A 232 -10.78 -14.44 4.88
CA LEU A 232 -9.38 -14.36 5.34
C LEU A 232 -8.88 -12.91 5.33
N LEU A 233 -9.14 -12.18 4.23
CA LEU A 233 -8.74 -10.78 4.13
C LEU A 233 -9.48 -9.89 5.15
N ALA A 234 -10.78 -10.11 5.35
CA ALA A 234 -11.54 -9.35 6.33
C ALA A 234 -11.02 -9.56 7.77
N VAL A 235 -10.73 -10.82 8.13
CA VAL A 235 -10.14 -11.15 9.45
C VAL A 235 -8.74 -10.55 9.59
N SER A 236 -7.91 -10.66 8.55
CA SER A 236 -6.55 -10.09 8.54
C SER A 236 -6.56 -8.58 8.65
N PHE A 237 -7.46 -7.91 7.93
CA PHE A 237 -7.67 -6.47 8.01
C PHE A 237 -8.12 -6.05 9.42
N ALA A 238 -9.15 -6.71 9.97
CA ALA A 238 -9.64 -6.43 11.32
C ALA A 238 -8.54 -6.62 12.37
N GLY A 239 -7.79 -7.71 12.30
CA GLY A 239 -6.65 -7.99 13.18
C GLY A 239 -5.56 -6.92 13.08
N SER A 240 -5.20 -6.52 11.86
CA SER A 240 -4.20 -5.46 11.62
C SER A 240 -4.66 -4.10 12.18
N VAL A 241 -5.92 -3.75 12.01
CA VAL A 241 -6.51 -2.52 12.58
C VAL A 241 -6.49 -2.55 14.11
N LEU A 242 -6.85 -3.68 14.73
CA LEU A 242 -6.82 -3.83 16.18
C LEU A 242 -5.40 -3.69 16.74
N LEU A 243 -4.41 -4.32 16.07
CA LEU A 243 -3.00 -4.19 16.42
C LEU A 243 -2.50 -2.75 16.26
N ALA A 244 -2.84 -2.07 15.17
CA ALA A 244 -2.48 -0.67 14.95
C ALA A 244 -3.09 0.26 15.99
N ILE A 245 -4.36 0.07 16.38
CA ILE A 245 -5.01 0.84 17.44
C ILE A 245 -4.36 0.56 18.79
N GLY A 246 -4.05 -0.69 19.10
CA GLY A 246 -3.40 -1.09 20.34
C GLY A 246 -2.02 -0.45 20.49
N THR A 247 -1.16 -0.62 19.47
CA THR A 247 0.19 -0.01 19.46
C THR A 247 0.13 1.51 19.52
N TRP A 248 -0.80 2.13 18.77
CA TRP A 248 -1.00 3.57 18.81
C TRP A 248 -1.35 4.08 20.21
N ARG A 249 -2.29 3.43 20.89
CA ARG A 249 -2.68 3.81 22.27
C ARG A 249 -1.52 3.68 23.25
N MET A 250 -0.73 2.61 23.16
CA MET A 250 0.47 2.43 23.99
C MET A 250 1.53 3.49 23.69
N ALA A 251 1.79 3.75 22.41
CA ALA A 251 2.79 4.72 21.96
C ALA A 251 2.47 6.15 22.43
N VAL A 252 1.22 6.59 22.29
CA VAL A 252 0.80 7.93 22.75
C VAL A 252 0.93 8.06 24.27
N ARG A 253 0.61 7.01 25.03
CA ARG A 253 0.76 7.03 26.50
C ARG A 253 2.23 7.15 26.92
N SER A 254 3.14 6.39 26.30
CA SER A 254 4.56 6.46 26.59
C SER A 254 5.20 7.78 26.14
N TYR A 255 4.74 8.34 25.03
CA TYR A 255 5.25 9.62 24.53
C TYR A 255 4.90 10.79 25.47
N ILE A 256 3.67 10.87 25.96
CA ILE A 256 3.22 11.91 26.91
C ILE A 256 3.94 11.74 28.25
N GLY A 257 4.13 10.50 28.73
CA GLY A 257 4.82 10.23 30.00
C GLY A 257 6.32 10.53 29.99
N ALA A 258 6.96 10.64 28.80
CA ALA A 258 8.36 10.98 28.69
C ALA A 258 8.63 12.51 28.64
N GLN A 259 7.59 13.32 28.47
CA GLN A 259 7.65 14.79 28.48
C GLN A 259 7.23 15.43 29.81
N SER A 260 6.69 14.64 30.73
CA SER A 260 6.34 15.05 32.10
C SER A 260 7.46 14.66 33.09
#